data_b15630b78b7018aaeaa4b7b91f270d42
#
_entry.id   b15630b78b7018aaeaa4b7b91f270d42
#
_cell.length_a   1.000
_cell.length_b   1.000
_cell.length_c   1.000
_cell.angle_alpha   90.00
_cell.angle_beta   90.00
_cell.angle_gamma   90.00
#
_symmetry.space_group_name_H-M   'P 1'
#
loop_
_entity.id
_entity.type
_entity.pdbx_description
1 polymer ?
#
loop_
_entity_poly.entity_id
_entity_poly.type
_entity_poly.pdbx_seq_one_letter_code
_entity_poly.pdbx_strand_id
1 'polypeptide(L)'
;MARALDTGPFPDMDSIYNSLDLINVGGGATLKRALTQLGGEPYADIPTVETQSASMFLAAVHDEVRLGRADVNAREVPVRQWLTGFGGAGGLDASGDLHGFDYQIGGVAGGIDRWLAPSLLAGFAVGYARSNFNVNEISGSGDIDTVSGAVYASYAPGRWCVSTARSG
;
A
#
# COMPACT_ATOMS: atom_id res chain seq x y z
N MET A 1 -1.42 -45.92 27.09
CA MET A 1 -0.52 -45.94 25.92
C MET A 1 -0.07 -44.50 25.58
N ALA A 2 0.62 -43.82 26.50
CA ALA A 2 1.03 -42.43 26.33
C ALA A 2 2.46 -42.25 26.91
N ARG A 3 3.41 -42.98 26.38
CA ARG A 3 4.79 -42.88 26.87
C ARG A 3 5.86 -43.07 25.79
N ALA A 4 5.58 -42.73 24.54
CA ALA A 4 6.49 -42.92 23.41
C ALA A 4 6.86 -41.62 22.67
N LEU A 5 6.50 -40.44 23.19
CA LEU A 5 6.84 -39.15 22.55
C LEU A 5 7.86 -38.31 23.33
N ASP A 6 8.44 -38.86 24.43
CA ASP A 6 9.28 -38.10 25.36
C ASP A 6 10.79 -38.18 25.04
N THR A 7 11.17 -38.46 23.80
CA THR A 7 12.58 -38.47 23.38
C THR A 7 12.81 -37.77 22.05
N GLY A 8 12.00 -36.76 21.71
CA GLY A 8 12.23 -35.91 20.55
C GLY A 8 13.37 -34.90 20.82
N PRO A 9 14.12 -34.49 19.78
CA PRO A 9 15.21 -33.52 19.93
C PRO A 9 14.74 -32.08 20.19
N PHE A 10 13.44 -31.87 20.43
CA PHE A 10 12.82 -30.55 20.62
C PHE A 10 11.90 -30.55 21.85
N PRO A 11 12.46 -30.35 23.08
CA PRO A 11 11.62 -30.31 24.30
C PRO A 11 10.59 -29.20 24.33
N ASP A 12 10.74 -28.15 23.50
CA ASP A 12 9.77 -27.05 23.38
C ASP A 12 8.50 -27.44 22.60
N MET A 13 8.55 -28.51 21.79
CA MET A 13 7.39 -28.96 21.01
C MET A 13 6.31 -29.61 21.89
N ASP A 14 6.72 -30.26 22.97
CA ASP A 14 5.77 -30.91 23.91
C ASP A 14 4.93 -29.84 24.64
N SER A 15 5.51 -28.69 24.95
CA SER A 15 4.78 -27.57 25.56
C SER A 15 3.75 -26.98 24.59
N ILE A 16 4.06 -26.94 23.31
CA ILE A 16 3.15 -26.48 22.25
C ILE A 16 2.02 -27.47 22.05
N TYR A 17 2.31 -28.78 21.97
CA TYR A 17 1.27 -29.82 21.84
C TYR A 17 0.36 -29.88 23.06
N ASN A 18 0.88 -29.77 24.28
CA ASN A 18 0.08 -29.72 25.51
C ASN A 18 -0.79 -28.46 25.55
N SER A 19 -0.30 -27.32 25.06
CA SER A 19 -1.08 -26.09 24.98
C SER A 19 -2.22 -26.20 23.93
N LEU A 20 -1.96 -26.84 22.80
CA LEU A 20 -2.94 -27.11 21.75
C LEU A 20 -4.01 -28.10 22.23
N ASP A 21 -3.64 -29.14 23.00
CA ASP A 21 -4.60 -30.08 23.59
C ASP A 21 -5.50 -29.41 24.63
N LEU A 22 -4.96 -28.53 25.47
CA LEU A 22 -5.74 -27.72 26.41
C LEU A 22 -6.74 -26.79 25.71
N ILE A 23 -6.34 -26.21 24.59
CA ILE A 23 -7.22 -25.34 23.78
C ILE A 23 -8.31 -26.16 23.09
N ASN A 24 -8.01 -27.38 22.65
CA ASN A 24 -8.96 -28.29 22.01
C ASN A 24 -10.07 -28.75 22.98
N VAL A 25 -9.75 -28.94 24.26
CA VAL A 25 -10.73 -29.21 25.32
C VAL A 25 -11.71 -28.06 25.53
N GLY A 26 -11.31 -26.82 25.23
CA GLY A 26 -12.13 -25.60 25.32
C GLY A 26 -13.13 -25.38 24.16
N GLY A 27 -13.13 -26.27 23.16
CA GLY A 27 -14.00 -26.20 21.99
C GLY A 27 -13.30 -25.77 20.70
N GLY A 28 -13.72 -26.35 19.58
CA GLY A 28 -13.08 -26.18 18.26
C GLY A 28 -12.96 -24.72 17.77
N ALA A 29 -13.83 -23.81 18.24
CA ALA A 29 -13.77 -22.38 17.90
C ALA A 29 -12.54 -21.69 18.51
N THR A 30 -12.10 -22.09 19.69
CA THR A 30 -10.91 -21.53 20.36
C THR A 30 -9.62 -22.02 19.69
N LEU A 31 -9.59 -23.32 19.31
CA LEU A 31 -8.47 -23.89 18.56
C LEU A 31 -8.35 -23.24 17.17
N LYS A 32 -9.46 -23.08 16.44
CA LYS A 32 -9.48 -22.40 15.14
C LYS A 32 -8.90 -20.99 15.26
N ARG A 33 -9.33 -20.22 16.27
CA ARG A 33 -8.85 -18.85 16.52
C ARG A 33 -7.34 -18.79 16.82
N ALA A 34 -6.87 -19.72 17.67
CA ALA A 34 -5.44 -19.82 18.00
C ALA A 34 -4.58 -20.21 16.78
N LEU A 35 -5.05 -21.14 15.95
CA LEU A 35 -4.36 -21.54 14.72
C LEU A 35 -4.37 -20.43 13.67
N THR A 36 -5.44 -19.66 13.53
CA THR A 36 -5.53 -18.49 12.66
C THR A 36 -4.53 -17.41 13.10
N GLN A 37 -4.40 -17.16 14.40
CA GLN A 37 -3.39 -16.21 14.92
C GLN A 37 -1.95 -16.69 14.71
N LEU A 38 -1.68 -17.98 14.85
CA LEU A 38 -0.37 -18.57 14.60
C LEU A 38 -0.04 -18.69 13.10
N GLY A 39 -1.06 -18.81 12.25
CA GLY A 39 -0.94 -18.93 10.80
C GLY A 39 -0.51 -17.64 10.09
N GLY A 40 -0.41 -16.52 10.81
CA GLY A 40 0.03 -15.25 10.23
C GLY A 40 -1.00 -14.62 9.29
N GLU A 41 -2.26 -15.06 9.32
CA GLU A 41 -3.34 -14.54 8.49
C GLU A 41 -3.49 -13.00 8.60
N PRO A 42 -3.32 -12.35 9.79
CA PRO A 42 -3.31 -10.90 9.90
C PRO A 42 -2.15 -10.21 9.15
N TYR A 43 -1.09 -10.94 8.86
CA TYR A 43 0.07 -10.41 8.13
C TYR A 43 -0.06 -10.54 6.61
N ALA A 44 -1.02 -11.33 6.11
CA ALA A 44 -1.26 -11.50 4.67
C ALA A 44 -1.83 -10.22 4.01
N ASP A 45 -2.48 -9.35 4.80
CA ASP A 45 -3.11 -8.12 4.32
C ASP A 45 -2.15 -6.91 4.28
N ILE A 46 -1.00 -6.99 4.98
CA ILE A 46 0.02 -5.92 5.00
C ILE A 46 0.52 -5.57 3.59
N PRO A 47 0.92 -6.54 2.72
CA PRO A 47 1.36 -6.23 1.37
C PRO A 47 0.30 -5.52 0.51
N THR A 48 -0.98 -5.78 0.78
CA THR A 48 -2.10 -5.12 0.08
C THR A 48 -2.16 -3.64 0.43
N VAL A 49 -2.07 -3.28 1.71
CA VAL A 49 -2.09 -1.89 2.18
C VAL A 49 -0.86 -1.12 1.70
N GLU A 50 0.33 -1.73 1.75
CA GLU A 50 1.56 -1.11 1.25
C GLU A 50 1.49 -0.88 -0.26
N THR A 51 1.00 -1.85 -1.04
CA THR A 51 0.82 -1.72 -2.49
C THR A 51 -0.18 -0.62 -2.82
N GLN A 52 -1.27 -0.52 -2.05
CA GLN A 52 -2.28 0.52 -2.24
C GLN A 52 -1.71 1.91 -1.91
N SER A 53 -0.96 2.04 -0.82
CA SER A 53 -0.26 3.28 -0.44
C SER A 53 0.71 3.73 -1.52
N ALA A 54 1.53 2.82 -2.04
CA ALA A 54 2.47 3.10 -3.14
C ALA A 54 1.73 3.52 -4.42
N SER A 55 0.61 2.88 -4.73
CA SER A 55 -0.21 3.22 -5.90
C SER A 55 -0.81 4.61 -5.79
N MET A 56 -1.31 5.01 -4.61
CA MET A 56 -1.83 6.36 -4.35
C MET A 56 -0.72 7.41 -4.45
N PHE A 57 0.47 7.14 -3.92
CA PHE A 57 1.63 8.00 -4.08
C PHE A 57 1.99 8.19 -5.56
N LEU A 58 2.07 7.11 -6.35
CA LEU A 58 2.38 7.19 -7.78
C LEU A 58 1.29 7.93 -8.57
N ALA A 59 0.02 7.77 -8.21
CA ALA A 59 -1.08 8.53 -8.80
C ALA A 59 -0.94 10.03 -8.53
N ALA A 60 -0.62 10.42 -7.29
CA ALA A 60 -0.37 11.81 -6.92
C ALA A 60 0.82 12.42 -7.70
N VAL A 61 1.92 11.68 -7.83
CA VAL A 61 3.07 12.09 -8.66
C VAL A 61 2.67 12.25 -10.12
N HIS A 62 1.89 11.31 -10.66
CA HIS A 62 1.44 11.37 -12.06
C HIS A 62 0.53 12.60 -12.33
N ASP A 63 -0.36 12.92 -11.41
CA ASP A 63 -1.23 14.10 -11.52
C ASP A 63 -0.41 15.39 -11.47
N GLU A 64 0.61 15.47 -10.61
CA GLU A 64 1.53 16.62 -10.56
C GLU A 64 2.36 16.77 -11.84
N VAL A 65 2.80 15.67 -12.43
CA VAL A 65 3.45 15.68 -13.75
C VAL A 65 2.52 16.25 -14.83
N ARG A 66 1.23 15.84 -14.82
CA ARG A 66 0.21 16.38 -15.75
C ARG A 66 -0.02 17.87 -15.54
N LEU A 67 -0.12 18.32 -14.29
CA LEU A 67 -0.26 19.75 -13.96
C LEU A 67 0.94 20.55 -14.41
N GLY A 68 2.17 20.11 -14.12
CA GLY A 68 3.39 20.75 -14.55
C GLY A 68 3.54 20.84 -16.08
N ARG A 69 2.96 19.90 -16.81
CA ARG A 69 2.93 19.95 -18.28
C ARG A 69 1.85 20.89 -18.83
N ALA A 70 0.75 21.03 -18.12
CA ALA A 70 -0.36 21.92 -18.51
C ALA A 70 -0.02 23.40 -18.24
N ASP A 71 0.82 23.67 -17.24
CA ASP A 71 1.22 25.02 -16.87
C ASP A 71 2.28 25.57 -17.83
N VAL A 72 1.89 26.55 -18.62
CA VAL A 72 2.80 27.22 -19.58
C VAL A 72 3.89 28.02 -18.86
N ASN A 73 3.60 28.56 -17.67
CA ASN A 73 4.55 29.35 -16.88
C ASN A 73 5.63 28.45 -16.24
N ALA A 74 5.31 27.17 -15.98
CA ALA A 74 6.27 26.20 -15.42
C ALA A 74 7.50 25.97 -16.33
N ARG A 75 7.43 26.36 -17.61
CA ARG A 75 8.56 26.28 -18.55
C ARG A 75 9.56 27.40 -18.40
N GLU A 76 9.14 28.53 -17.83
CA GLU A 76 9.99 29.71 -17.61
C GLU A 76 10.75 29.62 -16.29
N VAL A 77 10.31 28.77 -15.36
CA VAL A 77 11.00 28.55 -14.09
C VAL A 77 12.07 27.47 -14.24
N PRO A 78 13.30 27.73 -13.75
CA PRO A 78 14.38 26.75 -13.87
C PRO A 78 14.10 25.44 -13.12
N VAL A 79 13.34 25.48 -12.02
CA VAL A 79 12.94 24.33 -11.22
C VAL A 79 11.54 24.58 -10.65
N ARG A 80 10.61 23.68 -10.87
CA ARG A 80 9.29 23.66 -10.24
C ARG A 80 9.34 22.82 -8.98
N GLN A 81 8.78 23.33 -7.90
CA GLN A 81 8.56 22.60 -6.65
C GLN A 81 7.06 22.41 -6.46
N TRP A 82 6.67 21.27 -5.92
CA TRP A 82 5.28 20.97 -5.67
C TRP A 82 5.11 20.16 -4.37
N LEU A 83 3.92 20.27 -3.77
CA LEU A 83 3.50 19.53 -2.59
C LEU A 83 2.03 19.21 -2.74
N THR A 84 1.64 17.96 -2.51
CA THR A 84 0.26 17.51 -2.61
C THR A 84 -0.08 16.52 -1.51
N GLY A 85 -1.35 16.46 -1.13
CA GLY A 85 -1.89 15.43 -0.24
C GLY A 85 -2.54 14.32 -1.05
N PHE A 86 -2.49 13.09 -0.57
CA PHE A 86 -3.20 11.96 -1.14
C PHE A 86 -3.80 11.08 -0.05
N GLY A 87 -4.80 10.30 -0.40
CA GLY A 87 -5.40 9.37 0.54
C GLY A 87 -6.64 8.71 -0.01
N GLY A 88 -7.10 7.71 0.73
CA GLY A 88 -8.29 6.96 0.40
C GLY A 88 -8.66 6.02 1.52
N ALA A 89 -9.84 5.44 1.42
CA ALA A 89 -10.33 4.39 2.29
C ALA A 89 -10.90 3.28 1.42
N GLY A 90 -10.81 2.06 1.89
CA GLY A 90 -11.37 0.90 1.22
C GLY A 90 -11.61 -0.20 2.22
N GLY A 91 -12.35 -1.21 1.78
CA GLY A 91 -12.65 -2.38 2.58
C GLY A 91 -13.05 -3.55 1.69
N LEU A 92 -12.97 -4.73 2.27
CA LEU A 92 -13.52 -5.95 1.71
C LEU A 92 -14.60 -6.44 2.68
N ASP A 93 -15.80 -6.67 2.16
CA ASP A 93 -16.87 -7.26 2.95
C ASP A 93 -16.55 -8.73 3.26
N ALA A 94 -16.90 -9.16 4.47
CA ALA A 94 -16.81 -10.57 4.85
C ALA A 94 -17.64 -11.43 3.89
N SER A 95 -17.02 -12.46 3.29
CA SER A 95 -17.70 -13.41 2.41
C SER A 95 -17.28 -14.83 2.73
N GLY A 96 -18.21 -15.64 3.22
CA GLY A 96 -17.95 -17.01 3.61
C GLY A 96 -17.00 -17.11 4.81
N ASP A 97 -15.85 -17.76 4.63
CA ASP A 97 -14.82 -17.91 5.66
C ASP A 97 -13.79 -16.77 5.68
N LEU A 98 -13.95 -15.73 4.81
CA LEU A 98 -13.07 -14.56 4.74
C LEU A 98 -13.57 -13.45 5.68
N HIS A 99 -12.66 -12.94 6.53
CA HIS A 99 -12.93 -11.86 7.46
C HIS A 99 -13.01 -10.51 6.73
N GLY A 100 -13.91 -9.62 7.18
CA GLY A 100 -13.99 -8.25 6.66
C GLY A 100 -12.78 -7.44 7.08
N PHE A 101 -12.27 -6.62 6.17
CA PHE A 101 -11.08 -5.81 6.34
C PHE A 101 -11.36 -4.39 5.86
N ASP A 102 -11.10 -3.41 6.72
CA ASP A 102 -11.21 -1.98 6.42
C ASP A 102 -9.86 -1.30 6.58
N TYR A 103 -9.53 -0.41 5.65
CA TYR A 103 -8.31 0.39 5.73
C TYR A 103 -8.55 1.84 5.37
N GLN A 104 -7.74 2.72 5.94
CA GLN A 104 -7.64 4.13 5.61
C GLN A 104 -6.18 4.50 5.40
N ILE A 105 -5.91 5.23 4.33
CA ILE A 105 -4.57 5.70 3.97
C ILE A 105 -4.62 7.22 3.83
N GLY A 106 -3.70 7.92 4.47
CA GLY A 106 -3.51 9.35 4.31
C GLY A 106 -2.03 9.67 4.20
N GLY A 107 -1.67 10.57 3.29
CA GLY A 107 -0.27 10.89 3.06
C GLY A 107 -0.05 12.24 2.38
N VAL A 108 1.22 12.60 2.32
CA VAL A 108 1.71 13.78 1.61
C VAL A 108 2.84 13.38 0.66
N ALA A 109 2.91 14.03 -0.49
CA ALA A 109 4.00 13.87 -1.44
C ALA A 109 4.53 15.23 -1.86
N GLY A 110 5.83 15.34 -2.03
CA GLY A 110 6.48 16.54 -2.54
C GLY A 110 7.59 16.18 -3.51
N GLY A 111 7.86 17.07 -4.45
CA GLY A 111 8.89 16.83 -5.44
C GLY A 111 9.41 18.09 -6.08
N ILE A 112 10.45 17.89 -6.87
CA ILE A 112 11.02 18.92 -7.73
C ILE A 112 11.18 18.37 -9.15
N ASP A 113 10.89 19.19 -10.12
CA ASP A 113 11.09 18.86 -11.53
C ASP A 113 11.56 20.09 -12.33
N ARG A 114 12.08 19.80 -13.50
CA ARG A 114 12.50 20.83 -14.47
C ARG A 114 12.33 20.36 -15.90
N TRP A 115 12.14 21.29 -16.77
CA TRP A 115 12.18 21.04 -18.19
C TRP A 115 13.64 20.92 -18.66
N LEU A 116 14.03 19.72 -19.08
CA LEU A 116 15.35 19.45 -19.66
C LEU A 116 15.39 19.82 -21.14
N ALA A 117 14.23 19.77 -21.81
CA ALA A 117 14.01 20.18 -23.18
C ALA A 117 12.52 20.62 -23.33
N PRO A 118 12.15 21.33 -24.41
CA PRO A 118 10.76 21.77 -24.61
C PRO A 118 9.71 20.64 -24.57
N SER A 119 10.14 19.39 -24.80
CA SER A 119 9.28 18.20 -24.80
C SER A 119 9.54 17.25 -23.62
N LEU A 120 10.60 17.50 -22.80
CA LEU A 120 11.05 16.57 -21.76
C LEU A 120 11.03 17.24 -20.39
N LEU A 121 10.12 16.79 -19.52
CA LEU A 121 10.08 17.12 -18.10
C LEU A 121 10.67 15.96 -17.32
N ALA A 122 11.57 16.23 -16.36
CA ALA A 122 12.11 15.20 -15.46
C ALA A 122 12.20 15.72 -14.03
N GLY A 123 12.04 14.81 -13.07
CA GLY A 123 12.04 15.16 -11.67
C GLY A 123 12.15 13.96 -10.74
N PHE A 124 12.11 14.27 -9.45
CA PHE A 124 11.98 13.27 -8.40
C PHE A 124 10.94 13.70 -7.36
N ALA A 125 10.39 12.72 -6.67
CA ALA A 125 9.42 12.92 -5.61
C ALA A 125 9.72 12.00 -4.43
N VAL A 126 9.30 12.45 -3.25
CA VAL A 126 9.27 11.66 -2.03
C VAL A 126 7.88 11.79 -1.41
N GLY A 127 7.44 10.76 -0.70
CA GLY A 127 6.15 10.76 -0.03
C GLY A 127 6.22 10.03 1.30
N TYR A 128 5.31 10.40 2.18
CA TYR A 128 5.05 9.74 3.44
C TYR A 128 3.55 9.48 3.55
N ALA A 129 3.19 8.27 3.92
CA ALA A 129 1.81 7.89 4.18
C ALA A 129 1.69 7.11 5.48
N ARG A 130 0.57 7.32 6.16
CA ARG A 130 0.14 6.53 7.29
C ARG A 130 -1.13 5.79 6.92
N SER A 131 -1.13 4.50 7.18
CA SER A 131 -2.26 3.61 6.93
C SER A 131 -2.72 3.01 8.24
N ASN A 132 -4.02 3.04 8.48
CA ASN A 132 -4.66 2.36 9.60
C ASN A 132 -5.52 1.24 9.03
N PHE A 133 -5.46 0.06 9.63
CA PHE A 133 -6.31 -1.05 9.24
C PHE A 133 -6.97 -1.70 10.47
N ASN A 134 -8.20 -2.19 10.26
CA ASN A 134 -8.97 -2.92 11.24
C ASN A 134 -9.48 -4.23 10.65
N VAL A 135 -9.26 -5.32 11.38
CA VAL A 135 -9.79 -6.64 11.04
C VAL A 135 -10.96 -6.95 11.97
N ASN A 136 -12.17 -7.00 11.42
CA ASN A 136 -13.43 -6.95 12.18
C ASN A 136 -13.73 -8.16 13.10
N GLU A 137 -13.09 -9.30 12.92
CA GLU A 137 -13.44 -10.51 13.70
C GLU A 137 -12.34 -11.00 14.65
N ILE A 138 -11.12 -10.48 14.57
CA ILE A 138 -9.98 -10.96 15.36
C ILE A 138 -9.44 -9.85 16.29
N SER A 139 -10.16 -8.74 16.46
CA SER A 139 -9.70 -7.57 17.28
C SER A 139 -8.26 -7.14 16.97
N GLY A 140 -7.86 -7.25 15.70
CA GLY A 140 -6.56 -6.83 15.20
C GLY A 140 -6.67 -5.44 14.56
N SER A 141 -5.90 -4.47 15.07
CA SER A 141 -5.72 -3.17 14.44
C SER A 141 -4.23 -2.85 14.37
N GLY A 142 -3.83 -2.16 13.35
CA GLY A 142 -2.43 -1.75 13.20
C GLY A 142 -2.28 -0.47 12.41
N ASP A 143 -1.15 0.18 12.61
CA ASP A 143 -0.71 1.34 11.87
C ASP A 143 0.53 0.95 11.04
N ILE A 144 0.57 1.40 9.79
CA ILE A 144 1.72 1.22 8.91
C ILE A 144 2.16 2.60 8.43
N ASP A 145 3.43 2.91 8.66
CA ASP A 145 4.06 4.11 8.14
C ASP A 145 4.89 3.74 6.90
N THR A 146 4.61 4.37 5.78
CA THR A 146 5.25 4.09 4.49
C THR A 146 5.98 5.33 3.99
N VAL A 147 7.26 5.15 3.61
CA VAL A 147 8.05 6.17 2.90
C VAL A 147 8.24 5.71 1.46
N SER A 148 7.92 6.58 0.51
CA SER A 148 7.99 6.29 -0.92
C SER A 148 8.91 7.29 -1.63
N GLY A 149 9.58 6.84 -2.68
CA GLY A 149 10.39 7.68 -3.55
C GLY A 149 10.18 7.32 -5.01
N ALA A 150 10.20 8.31 -5.89
CA ALA A 150 10.08 8.12 -7.33
C ALA A 150 11.01 9.06 -8.10
N VAL A 151 11.58 8.55 -9.17
CA VAL A 151 12.21 9.34 -10.23
C VAL A 151 11.34 9.22 -11.47
N TYR A 152 11.05 10.32 -12.12
CA TYR A 152 10.17 10.32 -13.27
C TYR A 152 10.67 11.18 -14.41
N ALA A 153 10.27 10.81 -15.61
CA ALA A 153 10.46 11.62 -16.81
C ALA A 153 9.22 11.51 -17.69
N SER A 154 8.80 12.63 -18.24
CA SER A 154 7.64 12.71 -19.13
C SER A 154 8.05 13.34 -20.45
N TYR A 155 7.98 12.56 -21.52
CA TYR A 155 8.27 12.99 -22.88
C TYR A 155 6.98 13.10 -23.69
N ALA A 156 6.76 14.27 -24.33
CA ALA A 156 5.70 14.44 -25.32
C ALA A 156 6.27 15.18 -26.51
N PRO A 157 6.53 14.50 -27.63
CA PRO A 157 6.87 15.14 -28.88
C PRO A 157 5.69 16.02 -29.30
N GLY A 158 5.97 17.25 -29.67
CA GLY A 158 5.09 18.39 -29.94
C GLY A 158 3.65 18.08 -30.32
N ARG A 159 2.74 18.96 -29.92
CA ARG A 159 1.32 18.92 -30.31
C ARG A 159 1.23 18.86 -31.84
N TRP A 160 0.69 17.79 -32.37
CA TRP A 160 0.16 17.76 -33.73
C TRP A 160 -1.07 18.67 -33.73
N CYS A 161 -0.90 19.96 -34.05
CA CYS A 161 -2.00 20.83 -34.43
C CYS A 161 -2.40 20.43 -35.86
N VAL A 162 -3.42 19.60 -36.00
CA VAL A 162 -4.11 19.47 -37.28
C VAL A 162 -4.98 20.70 -37.43
N SER A 163 -4.44 21.76 -38.04
CA SER A 163 -5.24 22.89 -38.52
C SER A 163 -5.86 22.46 -39.85
N THR A 164 -7.14 22.03 -39.82
CA THR A 164 -7.94 21.94 -41.00
C THR A 164 -8.33 23.37 -41.41
N ALA A 165 -7.57 23.96 -42.31
CA ALA A 165 -7.99 25.16 -43.02
C ALA A 165 -9.13 24.78 -43.99
N ARG A 166 -10.36 25.18 -43.70
CA ARG A 166 -11.48 25.11 -44.62
C ARG A 166 -11.51 26.41 -45.38
N SER A 167 -11.07 26.42 -46.63
CA SER A 167 -11.30 27.49 -47.56
C SER A 167 -12.79 27.42 -48.05
N GLY A 168 -13.55 28.44 -47.73
CA GLY A 168 -14.83 28.73 -48.37
C GLY A 168 -14.62 29.61 -49.57
#